data_0f1f82854267a6b4fe34a9957e249978
#
_entry.id   0f1f82854267a6b4fe34a9957e249978
#
_cell.length_a   1.000
_cell.length_b   1.000
_cell.length_c   1.000
_cell.angle_alpha   90.00
_cell.angle_beta   90.00
_cell.angle_gamma   90.00
#
_symmetry.space_group_name_H-M   'P 1'
#
loop_
_entity.id
_entity.type
_entity.pdbx_description
1 polymer ?
#
loop_
_entity_poly.entity_id
_entity_poly.type
_entity_poly.pdbx_seq_one_letter_code
_entity_poly.pdbx_strand_id
1 'polypeptide(L)'
;VDGSRLMAAIGSGEPFDLLALLPRQYRGDVDAVEAELDAIVGLDEVKDFVRGIAQNVQAQQKRKAQGLKVADVNMHMIFTGNPGTGKTTIARILAKYLKAIGALRGGQLVEVTRADLVGRYVGHTAPLTNQVIQSALGGVLFIDEAYSLYRGGEDSFGLEAIDTLVKGIEDHRDDLVVILAGYSKEMALFLSANSGLASRFPNQIEFPDY
;
A
#
# COMPACT_ATOMS: atom_id res chain seq x y z
N VAL A 1 -2.40 11.70 19.52
CA VAL A 1 -1.83 11.08 20.73
C VAL A 1 -1.34 12.19 21.64
N ASP A 2 -1.75 12.13 22.90
CA ASP A 2 -1.25 13.01 23.93
C ASP A 2 0.23 12.73 24.19
N GLY A 3 1.11 13.68 23.89
CA GLY A 3 2.56 13.52 24.02
C GLY A 3 3.01 13.19 25.43
N SER A 4 2.29 13.68 26.47
CA SER A 4 2.62 13.38 27.86
C SER A 4 2.35 11.93 28.23
N ARG A 5 1.29 11.32 27.72
CA ARG A 5 1.02 9.88 27.88
C ARG A 5 2.04 9.02 27.17
N LEU A 6 2.45 9.43 25.99
CA LEU A 6 3.50 8.74 25.21
C LEU A 6 4.83 8.75 25.97
N MET A 7 5.23 9.91 26.49
CA MET A 7 6.47 10.05 27.26
C MET A 7 6.42 9.26 28.56
N ALA A 8 5.30 9.24 29.26
CA ALA A 8 5.12 8.46 30.48
C ALA A 8 5.24 6.95 30.20
N ALA A 9 4.62 6.46 29.11
CA ALA A 9 4.71 5.05 28.72
C ALA A 9 6.14 4.64 28.37
N ILE A 10 6.89 5.48 27.67
CA ILE A 10 8.29 5.24 27.33
C ILE A 10 9.17 5.20 28.58
N GLY A 11 8.90 6.06 29.56
CA GLY A 11 9.70 6.16 30.78
C GLY A 11 9.43 5.08 31.82
N SER A 12 8.29 4.39 31.77
CA SER A 12 7.89 3.40 32.78
C SER A 12 8.51 2.03 32.60
N GLY A 13 9.07 1.71 31.42
CA GLY A 13 9.59 0.38 31.09
C GLY A 13 8.50 -0.71 30.98
N GLU A 14 7.24 -0.36 31.07
CA GLU A 14 6.12 -1.27 30.91
C GLU A 14 5.83 -1.59 29.44
N PRO A 15 5.15 -2.73 29.14
CA PRO A 15 4.75 -3.03 27.76
C PRO A 15 3.95 -1.88 27.15
N PHE A 16 4.46 -1.34 26.06
CA PHE A 16 3.88 -0.19 25.38
C PHE A 16 2.84 -0.66 24.35
N ASP A 17 1.56 -0.33 24.57
CA ASP A 17 0.48 -0.58 23.64
C ASP A 17 0.08 0.75 22.97
N LEU A 18 0.47 0.92 21.70
CA LEU A 18 0.15 2.12 20.92
C LEU A 18 -1.36 2.33 20.79
N LEU A 19 -2.13 1.24 20.61
CA LEU A 19 -3.59 1.32 20.52
C LEU A 19 -4.22 1.84 21.82
N ALA A 20 -3.65 1.49 22.99
CA ALA A 20 -4.12 1.98 24.27
C ALA A 20 -3.91 3.50 24.43
N LEU A 21 -2.95 4.08 23.74
CA LEU A 21 -2.64 5.51 23.76
C LEU A 21 -3.43 6.33 22.74
N LEU A 22 -4.03 5.68 21.74
CA LEU A 22 -4.86 6.36 20.76
C LEU A 22 -6.12 6.94 21.43
N PRO A 23 -6.55 8.13 21.05
CA PRO A 23 -7.87 8.63 21.43
C PRO A 23 -8.97 7.62 21.07
N ARG A 24 -10.05 7.60 21.85
CA ARG A 24 -11.14 6.63 21.67
C ARG A 24 -11.70 6.59 20.25
N GLN A 25 -11.76 7.74 19.59
CA GLN A 25 -12.22 7.84 18.20
C GLN A 25 -11.38 7.00 17.23
N TYR A 26 -10.05 6.99 17.40
CA TYR A 26 -9.17 6.20 16.54
C TYR A 26 -9.29 4.69 16.80
N ARG A 27 -9.56 4.29 18.04
CA ARG A 27 -9.86 2.88 18.36
C ARG A 27 -11.16 2.44 17.69
N GLY A 28 -12.16 3.33 17.66
CA GLY A 28 -13.41 3.08 16.96
C GLY A 28 -13.19 2.89 15.47
N ASP A 29 -12.27 3.65 14.87
CA ASP A 29 -11.92 3.51 13.44
C ASP A 29 -11.27 2.17 13.15
N VAL A 30 -10.34 1.68 14.01
CA VAL A 30 -9.74 0.35 13.87
C VAL A 30 -10.79 -0.75 13.99
N ASP A 31 -11.67 -0.67 14.99
CA ASP A 31 -12.73 -1.65 15.18
C ASP A 31 -13.71 -1.67 14.01
N ALA A 32 -14.04 -0.50 13.46
CA ALA A 32 -14.89 -0.38 12.27
C ALA A 32 -14.27 -1.04 11.04
N VAL A 33 -12.99 -0.84 10.80
CA VAL A 33 -12.27 -1.44 9.67
C VAL A 33 -12.13 -2.95 9.86
N GLU A 34 -11.85 -3.43 11.07
CA GLU A 34 -11.82 -4.86 11.37
C GLU A 34 -13.19 -5.50 11.12
N ALA A 35 -14.27 -4.81 11.47
CA ALA A 35 -15.63 -5.28 11.19
C ALA A 35 -15.92 -5.34 9.68
N GLU A 36 -15.47 -4.35 8.91
CA GLU A 36 -15.57 -4.39 7.44
C GLU A 36 -14.81 -5.58 6.85
N LEU A 37 -13.61 -5.85 7.34
CA LEU A 37 -12.78 -6.97 6.89
C LEU A 37 -13.45 -8.32 7.24
N ASP A 38 -13.96 -8.46 8.45
CA ASP A 38 -14.66 -9.67 8.90
C ASP A 38 -15.97 -9.92 8.14
N ALA A 39 -16.63 -8.86 7.67
CA ALA A 39 -17.87 -8.96 6.91
C ALA A 39 -17.68 -9.54 5.50
N ILE A 40 -16.46 -9.55 4.98
CA ILE A 40 -16.16 -10.17 3.69
C ILE A 40 -16.26 -11.69 3.85
N VAL A 41 -17.07 -12.31 3.00
CA VAL A 41 -17.23 -13.77 2.99
C VAL A 41 -16.05 -14.41 2.26
N GLY A 42 -15.41 -15.37 2.91
CA GLY A 42 -14.24 -16.04 2.36
C GLY A 42 -12.97 -15.19 2.45
N LEU A 43 -12.01 -15.46 1.58
CA LEU A 43 -10.72 -14.75 1.50
C LEU A 43 -9.93 -14.75 2.81
N ASP A 44 -9.92 -15.86 3.54
CA ASP A 44 -9.31 -15.94 4.87
C ASP A 44 -7.81 -15.65 4.83
N GLU A 45 -7.09 -16.16 3.83
CA GLU A 45 -5.66 -15.88 3.65
C GLU A 45 -5.40 -14.40 3.33
N VAL A 46 -6.29 -13.77 2.55
CA VAL A 46 -6.20 -12.35 2.22
C VAL A 46 -6.46 -11.50 3.46
N LYS A 47 -7.45 -11.85 4.28
CA LYS A 47 -7.72 -11.19 5.55
C LYS A 47 -6.53 -11.27 6.50
N ASP A 48 -5.92 -12.45 6.62
CA ASP A 48 -4.73 -12.68 7.44
C ASP A 48 -3.55 -11.87 6.94
N PHE A 49 -3.39 -11.76 5.62
CA PHE A 49 -2.37 -10.91 5.00
C PHE A 49 -2.54 -9.43 5.38
N VAL A 50 -3.75 -8.89 5.28
CA VAL A 50 -4.06 -7.51 5.65
C VAL A 50 -3.77 -7.25 7.13
N ARG A 51 -4.22 -8.15 8.00
CA ARG A 51 -3.95 -8.05 9.45
C ARG A 51 -2.46 -8.16 9.75
N GLY A 52 -1.74 -9.03 9.04
CA GLY A 52 -0.29 -9.18 9.19
C GLY A 52 0.47 -7.91 8.83
N ILE A 53 0.11 -7.24 7.74
CA ILE A 53 0.70 -5.95 7.34
C ILE A 53 0.44 -4.90 8.43
N ALA A 54 -0.80 -4.77 8.90
CA ALA A 54 -1.16 -3.81 9.94
C ALA A 54 -0.42 -4.07 11.25
N GLN A 55 -0.34 -5.33 11.68
CA GLN A 55 0.38 -5.73 12.89
C GLN A 55 1.88 -5.44 12.79
N ASN A 56 2.49 -5.71 11.63
CA ASN A 56 3.90 -5.43 11.39
C ASN A 56 4.19 -3.92 11.45
N VAL A 57 3.36 -3.12 10.82
CA VAL A 57 3.46 -1.65 10.88
C VAL A 57 3.34 -1.15 12.32
N GLN A 58 2.34 -1.63 13.06
CA GLN A 58 2.15 -1.25 14.47
C GLN A 58 3.35 -1.67 15.33
N ALA A 59 3.92 -2.84 15.12
CA ALA A 59 5.11 -3.30 15.84
C ALA A 59 6.31 -2.37 15.60
N GLN A 60 6.52 -1.91 14.36
CA GLN A 60 7.59 -0.98 14.04
C GLN A 60 7.34 0.42 14.62
N GLN A 61 6.11 0.90 14.59
CA GLN A 61 5.72 2.16 15.25
C GLN A 61 6.02 2.12 16.74
N LYS A 62 5.69 1.02 17.40
CA LYS A 62 5.95 0.79 18.81
C LYS A 62 7.44 0.81 19.13
N ARG A 63 8.26 0.13 18.35
CA ARG A 63 9.73 0.11 18.49
C ARG A 63 10.32 1.51 18.31
N LYS A 64 9.88 2.24 17.29
CA LYS A 64 10.30 3.62 17.03
C LYS A 64 9.97 4.54 18.22
N ALA A 65 8.77 4.41 18.79
CA ALA A 65 8.35 5.18 19.96
C ALA A 65 9.21 4.89 21.22
N GLN A 66 9.76 3.68 21.33
CA GLN A 66 10.66 3.29 22.40
C GLN A 66 12.14 3.66 22.14
N GLY A 67 12.42 4.36 21.05
CA GLY A 67 13.79 4.73 20.67
C GLY A 67 14.62 3.57 20.14
N LEU A 68 14.01 2.43 19.85
CA LEU A 68 14.69 1.27 19.29
C LEU A 68 14.93 1.47 17.79
N LYS A 69 15.97 0.81 17.28
CA LYS A 69 16.28 0.80 15.85
C LYS A 69 15.17 0.07 15.11
N VAL A 70 14.63 0.72 14.07
CA VAL A 70 13.48 0.23 13.31
C VAL A 70 13.94 -0.12 11.90
N ALA A 71 13.56 -1.30 11.42
CA ALA A 71 13.63 -1.59 10.00
C ALA A 71 12.47 -0.90 9.29
N ASP A 72 12.73 -0.29 8.14
CA ASP A 72 11.66 0.26 7.30
C ASP A 72 10.72 -0.87 6.88
N VAL A 73 9.42 -0.72 7.14
CA VAL A 73 8.40 -1.66 6.67
C VAL A 73 8.05 -1.28 5.24
N ASN A 74 8.32 -2.18 4.30
CA ASN A 74 7.85 -2.00 2.94
C ASN A 74 6.40 -2.46 2.85
N MET A 75 5.48 -1.53 2.58
CA MET A 75 4.05 -1.77 2.47
C MET A 75 3.56 -1.91 1.02
N HIS A 76 4.46 -1.81 0.05
CA HIS A 76 4.08 -1.97 -1.36
C HIS A 76 3.76 -3.42 -1.67
N MET A 77 2.70 -3.65 -2.45
CA MET A 77 2.11 -4.97 -2.63
C MET A 77 1.73 -5.25 -4.06
N ILE A 78 1.61 -6.55 -4.34
CA ILE A 78 1.08 -7.06 -5.60
C ILE A 78 -0.13 -7.93 -5.29
N PHE A 79 -1.27 -7.57 -5.89
CA PHE A 79 -2.51 -8.33 -5.80
C PHE A 79 -2.76 -9.02 -7.12
N THR A 80 -2.75 -10.35 -7.11
CA THR A 80 -3.01 -11.15 -8.31
C THR A 80 -4.34 -11.89 -8.19
N GLY A 81 -4.95 -12.20 -9.31
CA GLY A 81 -6.19 -12.94 -9.38
C GLY A 81 -7.10 -12.45 -10.50
N ASN A 82 -8.16 -13.22 -10.74
CA ASN A 82 -9.16 -12.91 -11.76
C ASN A 82 -10.03 -11.70 -11.40
N PRO A 83 -10.74 -11.09 -12.37
CA PRO A 83 -11.66 -9.99 -12.08
C PRO A 83 -12.76 -10.43 -11.10
N GLY A 84 -13.25 -9.50 -10.29
CA GLY A 84 -14.34 -9.77 -9.35
C GLY A 84 -13.97 -10.61 -8.14
N THR A 85 -12.67 -10.75 -7.82
CA THR A 85 -12.18 -11.49 -6.65
C THR A 85 -12.00 -10.65 -5.40
N GLY A 86 -12.30 -9.35 -5.47
CA GLY A 86 -12.28 -8.46 -4.30
C GLY A 86 -11.00 -7.64 -4.13
N LYS A 87 -10.12 -7.59 -5.12
CA LYS A 87 -8.83 -6.87 -5.02
C LYS A 87 -9.01 -5.39 -4.66
N THR A 88 -9.86 -4.68 -5.36
CA THR A 88 -10.12 -3.25 -5.09
C THR A 88 -10.76 -3.02 -3.72
N THR A 89 -11.70 -3.89 -3.34
CA THR A 89 -12.37 -3.81 -2.03
C THR A 89 -11.36 -3.97 -0.89
N ILE A 90 -10.48 -4.96 -0.99
CA ILE A 90 -9.43 -5.20 0.01
C ILE A 90 -8.43 -4.04 0.04
N ALA A 91 -8.05 -3.49 -1.13
CA ALA A 91 -7.16 -2.33 -1.19
C ALA A 91 -7.77 -1.11 -0.46
N ARG A 92 -9.08 -0.89 -0.61
CA ARG A 92 -9.79 0.19 0.07
C ARG A 92 -9.83 -0.02 1.59
N ILE A 93 -10.07 -1.23 2.03
CA ILE A 93 -10.06 -1.59 3.46
C ILE A 93 -8.66 -1.40 4.04
N LEU A 94 -7.63 -1.84 3.32
CA LEU A 94 -6.23 -1.66 3.72
C LEU A 94 -5.88 -0.17 3.87
N ALA A 95 -6.29 0.68 2.93
CA ALA A 95 -6.06 2.13 3.02
C ALA A 95 -6.70 2.73 4.29
N LYS A 96 -7.93 2.35 4.59
CA LYS A 96 -8.62 2.76 5.82
C LYS A 96 -7.91 2.24 7.07
N TYR A 97 -7.44 1.00 7.04
CA TYR A 97 -6.74 0.39 8.17
C TYR A 97 -5.43 1.13 8.48
N LEU A 98 -4.63 1.37 7.45
CA LEU A 98 -3.35 2.08 7.60
C LEU A 98 -3.55 3.53 8.08
N LYS A 99 -4.62 4.20 7.66
CA LYS A 99 -4.99 5.49 8.22
C LYS A 99 -5.37 5.38 9.69
N ALA A 100 -6.21 4.40 10.05
CA ALA A 100 -6.71 4.22 11.41
C ALA A 100 -5.58 3.95 12.41
N ILE A 101 -4.53 3.25 12.01
CA ILE A 101 -3.35 2.99 12.86
C ILE A 101 -2.27 4.08 12.76
N GLY A 102 -2.51 5.14 11.99
CA GLY A 102 -1.58 6.27 11.86
C GLY A 102 -0.38 6.04 10.93
N ALA A 103 -0.38 4.96 10.14
CA ALA A 103 0.67 4.68 9.17
C ALA A 103 0.57 5.58 7.93
N LEU A 104 -0.64 5.98 7.57
CA LEU A 104 -0.92 6.94 6.51
C LEU A 104 -1.72 8.11 7.08
N ARG A 105 -1.41 9.33 6.64
CA ARG A 105 -2.12 10.56 7.06
C ARG A 105 -3.50 10.68 6.42
N GLY A 106 -3.69 10.11 5.21
CA GLY A 106 -4.95 10.00 4.50
C GLY A 106 -5.33 8.53 4.30
N GLY A 107 -6.59 8.28 4.02
CA GLY A 107 -7.09 6.93 3.75
C GLY A 107 -7.65 6.80 2.34
N GLN A 108 -7.30 7.72 1.42
CA GLN A 108 -7.80 7.69 0.05
C GLN A 108 -7.16 6.54 -0.74
N LEU A 109 -7.97 5.95 -1.60
CA LEU A 109 -7.53 5.03 -2.63
C LEU A 109 -7.64 5.72 -3.98
N VAL A 110 -6.54 5.86 -4.68
CA VAL A 110 -6.51 6.37 -6.06
C VAL A 110 -6.34 5.17 -6.99
N GLU A 111 -7.40 4.83 -7.70
CA GLU A 111 -7.44 3.71 -8.62
C GLU A 111 -7.18 4.20 -10.04
N VAL A 112 -6.15 3.64 -10.68
CA VAL A 112 -5.74 4.04 -12.04
C VAL A 112 -5.41 2.83 -12.90
N THR A 113 -5.35 3.08 -14.20
CA THR A 113 -4.88 2.14 -15.21
C THR A 113 -3.79 2.80 -16.04
N ARG A 114 -3.25 2.09 -17.05
CA ARG A 114 -2.27 2.65 -17.97
C ARG A 114 -2.70 3.99 -18.56
N ALA A 115 -3.97 4.14 -18.95
CA ALA A 115 -4.48 5.36 -19.59
C ALA A 115 -4.30 6.61 -18.68
N ASP A 116 -4.31 6.44 -17.38
CA ASP A 116 -4.13 7.53 -16.41
C ASP A 116 -2.66 7.91 -16.19
N LEU A 117 -1.74 7.02 -16.53
CA LEU A 117 -0.31 7.16 -16.24
C LEU A 117 0.52 7.49 -17.49
N VAL A 118 0.12 6.98 -18.65
CA VAL A 118 0.88 7.08 -19.89
C VAL A 118 0.28 8.15 -20.80
N GLY A 119 1.11 9.13 -21.17
CA GLY A 119 0.72 10.19 -22.09
C GLY A 119 0.65 9.73 -23.55
N ARG A 120 0.02 10.56 -24.39
CA ARG A 120 -0.11 10.30 -25.82
C ARG A 120 1.03 10.85 -26.65
N TYR A 121 1.78 11.81 -26.10
CA TYR A 121 2.82 12.55 -26.82
C TYR A 121 4.12 12.54 -26.00
N VAL A 122 5.23 12.76 -26.70
CA VAL A 122 6.56 12.89 -26.09
C VAL A 122 6.54 13.98 -25.01
N GLY A 123 7.09 13.69 -23.84
CA GLY A 123 7.17 14.62 -22.72
C GLY A 123 5.93 14.69 -21.83
N HIS A 124 4.87 13.92 -22.12
CA HIS A 124 3.63 13.96 -21.34
C HIS A 124 3.53 12.89 -20.26
N THR A 125 4.26 11.77 -20.39
CA THR A 125 4.11 10.62 -19.48
C THR A 125 4.61 10.93 -18.07
N ALA A 126 5.84 11.38 -17.91
CA ALA A 126 6.38 11.66 -16.57
C ALA A 126 5.56 12.69 -15.78
N PRO A 127 5.14 13.84 -16.36
CA PRO A 127 4.26 14.77 -15.67
C PRO A 127 2.92 14.16 -15.27
N LEU A 128 2.32 13.35 -16.15
CA LEU A 128 1.05 12.69 -15.89
C LEU A 128 1.16 11.68 -14.77
N THR A 129 2.20 10.83 -14.79
CA THR A 129 2.49 9.86 -13.73
C THR A 129 2.76 10.57 -12.39
N ASN A 130 3.55 11.63 -12.38
CA ASN A 130 3.83 12.41 -11.18
C ASN A 130 2.56 13.06 -10.60
N GLN A 131 1.66 13.54 -11.44
CA GLN A 131 0.38 14.09 -11.01
C GLN A 131 -0.47 13.04 -10.29
N VAL A 132 -0.50 11.82 -10.79
CA VAL A 132 -1.20 10.70 -10.14
C VAL A 132 -0.55 10.36 -8.81
N ILE A 133 0.77 10.28 -8.75
CA ILE A 133 1.52 10.04 -7.50
C ILE A 133 1.17 11.11 -6.47
N GLN A 134 1.19 12.39 -6.83
CA GLN A 134 0.86 13.50 -5.94
C GLN A 134 -0.56 13.38 -5.39
N SER A 135 -1.52 12.97 -6.20
CA SER A 135 -2.92 12.77 -5.79
C SER A 135 -3.09 11.63 -4.77
N ALA A 136 -2.17 10.67 -4.76
CA ALA A 136 -2.20 9.51 -3.88
C ALA A 136 -1.38 9.68 -2.60
N LEU A 137 -0.59 10.75 -2.47
CA LEU A 137 0.23 10.98 -1.28
C LEU A 137 -0.61 11.02 -0.01
N GLY A 138 -0.16 10.32 1.00
CA GLY A 138 -0.90 10.10 2.23
C GLY A 138 -1.91 8.96 2.17
N GLY A 139 -2.01 8.27 1.04
CA GLY A 139 -2.94 7.17 0.81
C GLY A 139 -2.34 6.04 0.00
N VAL A 140 -3.20 5.35 -0.74
CA VAL A 140 -2.84 4.18 -1.55
C VAL A 140 -3.07 4.47 -3.03
N LEU A 141 -2.05 4.19 -3.85
CA LEU A 141 -2.15 4.18 -5.30
C LEU A 141 -2.37 2.74 -5.76
N PHE A 142 -3.52 2.47 -6.35
CA PHE A 142 -3.89 1.15 -6.87
C PHE A 142 -3.83 1.18 -8.39
N ILE A 143 -2.89 0.44 -8.96
CA ILE A 143 -2.71 0.36 -10.41
C ILE A 143 -3.28 -0.97 -10.88
N ASP A 144 -4.45 -0.92 -11.50
CA ASP A 144 -5.09 -2.11 -12.03
C ASP A 144 -4.53 -2.46 -13.41
N GLU A 145 -4.49 -3.75 -13.72
CA GLU A 145 -3.89 -4.27 -14.93
C GLU A 145 -2.47 -3.69 -15.15
N ALA A 146 -1.66 -3.71 -14.09
CA ALA A 146 -0.34 -3.06 -14.09
C ALA A 146 0.60 -3.60 -15.17
N TYR A 147 0.43 -4.85 -15.59
CA TYR A 147 1.19 -5.43 -16.70
C TYR A 147 1.02 -4.65 -18.01
N SER A 148 -0.06 -3.91 -18.19
CA SER A 148 -0.29 -3.09 -19.38
C SER A 148 0.68 -1.90 -19.51
N LEU A 149 1.41 -1.56 -18.45
CA LEU A 149 2.47 -0.56 -18.48
C LEU A 149 3.70 -1.01 -19.29
N TYR A 150 3.85 -2.30 -19.51
CA TYR A 150 4.96 -2.85 -20.26
C TYR A 150 4.47 -3.65 -21.48
N ARG A 151 4.64 -3.10 -22.67
CA ARG A 151 4.26 -3.72 -23.95
C ARG A 151 5.49 -4.07 -24.81
N GLY A 152 6.62 -4.34 -24.15
CA GLY A 152 7.88 -4.64 -24.79
C GLY A 152 8.88 -3.46 -24.74
N GLY A 153 10.12 -3.73 -25.17
CA GLY A 153 11.21 -2.75 -25.07
C GLY A 153 11.03 -1.53 -25.98
N GLU A 154 10.11 -1.57 -26.95
CA GLU A 154 9.80 -0.44 -27.84
C GLU A 154 8.74 0.51 -27.26
N ASP A 155 8.08 0.14 -26.16
CA ASP A 155 7.09 0.96 -25.48
C ASP A 155 7.77 2.00 -24.58
N SER A 156 8.36 3.02 -25.17
CA SER A 156 9.12 4.03 -24.43
C SER A 156 8.27 4.82 -23.43
N PHE A 157 6.99 5.04 -23.73
CA PHE A 157 6.08 5.75 -22.83
C PHE A 157 5.73 4.90 -21.60
N GLY A 158 5.49 3.61 -21.78
CA GLY A 158 5.28 2.68 -20.67
C GLY A 158 6.51 2.56 -19.78
N LEU A 159 7.69 2.44 -20.36
CA LEU A 159 8.96 2.41 -19.61
C LEU A 159 9.19 3.71 -18.82
N GLU A 160 8.88 4.86 -19.41
CA GLU A 160 8.96 6.16 -18.73
C GLU A 160 8.02 6.22 -17.53
N ALA A 161 6.79 5.71 -17.65
CA ALA A 161 5.86 5.62 -16.54
C ALA A 161 6.39 4.72 -15.42
N ILE A 162 6.95 3.56 -15.76
CA ILE A 162 7.56 2.63 -14.79
C ILE A 162 8.72 3.30 -14.06
N ASP A 163 9.63 3.94 -14.76
CA ASP A 163 10.77 4.64 -14.17
C ASP A 163 10.31 5.78 -13.24
N THR A 164 9.30 6.52 -13.64
CA THR A 164 8.72 7.59 -12.82
C THR A 164 8.06 7.04 -11.55
N LEU A 165 7.35 5.92 -11.66
CA LEU A 165 6.78 5.21 -10.50
C LEU A 165 7.85 4.74 -9.52
N VAL A 166 8.91 4.12 -10.02
CA VAL A 166 10.02 3.65 -9.19
C VAL A 166 10.63 4.80 -8.41
N LYS A 167 10.90 5.91 -9.08
CA LYS A 167 11.42 7.11 -8.43
C LYS A 167 10.45 7.68 -7.40
N GLY A 168 9.17 7.78 -7.73
CA GLY A 168 8.14 8.27 -6.82
C GLY A 168 7.97 7.40 -5.58
N ILE A 169 8.07 6.08 -5.74
CA ILE A 169 8.02 5.13 -4.62
C ILE A 169 9.20 5.37 -3.66
N GLU A 170 10.39 5.59 -4.18
CA GLU A 170 11.57 5.87 -3.35
C GLU A 170 11.50 7.24 -2.67
N ASP A 171 11.08 8.28 -3.41
CA ASP A 171 11.01 9.66 -2.90
C ASP A 171 9.92 9.84 -1.83
N HIS A 172 8.86 9.06 -1.89
CA HIS A 172 7.67 9.18 -1.02
C HIS A 172 7.36 7.93 -0.20
N ARG A 173 8.33 7.07 0.06
CA ARG A 173 8.12 5.76 0.70
C ARG A 173 7.42 5.81 2.06
N ASP A 174 7.52 6.92 2.79
CA ASP A 174 6.88 7.08 4.11
C ASP A 174 5.44 7.62 4.01
N ASP A 175 5.00 8.04 2.83
CA ASP A 175 3.74 8.74 2.62
C ASP A 175 2.90 8.16 1.47
N LEU A 176 3.30 7.03 0.94
CA LEU A 176 2.64 6.40 -0.20
C LEU A 176 2.75 4.88 -0.13
N VAL A 177 1.62 4.22 -0.31
CA VAL A 177 1.56 2.77 -0.54
C VAL A 177 1.11 2.54 -1.98
N VAL A 178 1.84 1.71 -2.72
CA VAL A 178 1.49 1.34 -4.09
C VAL A 178 1.08 -0.12 -4.14
N ILE A 179 -0.06 -0.39 -4.76
CA ILE A 179 -0.54 -1.75 -5.02
C ILE A 179 -0.64 -1.94 -6.53
N LEU A 180 0.06 -2.94 -7.04
CA LEU A 180 -0.04 -3.38 -8.42
C LEU A 180 -0.99 -4.57 -8.49
N ALA A 181 -1.98 -4.50 -9.35
CA ALA A 181 -2.99 -5.57 -9.49
C ALA A 181 -3.10 -6.06 -10.92
N GLY A 182 -3.40 -7.34 -11.07
CA GLY A 182 -3.60 -7.95 -12.36
C GLY A 182 -3.71 -9.47 -12.30
N TYR A 183 -3.83 -10.09 -13.46
CA TYR A 183 -3.85 -11.54 -13.57
C TYR A 183 -2.51 -12.13 -13.16
N SER A 184 -2.53 -13.29 -12.50
CA SER A 184 -1.33 -13.92 -11.92
C SER A 184 -0.24 -14.18 -12.96
N LYS A 185 -0.59 -14.76 -14.10
CA LYS A 185 0.36 -15.11 -15.16
C LYS A 185 0.98 -13.87 -15.79
N GLU A 186 0.15 -12.90 -16.17
CA GLU A 186 0.58 -11.64 -16.79
C GLU A 186 1.43 -10.82 -15.83
N MET A 187 1.09 -10.80 -14.55
CA MET A 187 1.87 -10.12 -13.52
C MET A 187 3.24 -10.75 -13.32
N ALA A 188 3.33 -12.10 -13.34
CA ALA A 188 4.60 -12.80 -13.24
C ALA A 188 5.54 -12.44 -14.39
N LEU A 189 5.04 -12.41 -15.62
CA LEU A 189 5.80 -12.02 -16.82
C LEU A 189 6.25 -10.56 -16.75
N PHE A 190 5.34 -9.67 -16.35
CA PHE A 190 5.61 -8.23 -16.19
C PHE A 190 6.73 -7.98 -15.18
N LEU A 191 6.67 -8.62 -14.02
CA LEU A 191 7.66 -8.44 -12.97
C LEU A 191 9.02 -9.04 -13.34
N SER A 192 9.04 -10.17 -14.06
CA SER A 192 10.30 -10.76 -14.53
C SER A 192 11.02 -9.88 -15.55
N ALA A 193 10.27 -9.12 -16.35
CA ALA A 193 10.82 -8.18 -17.33
C ALA A 193 11.24 -6.83 -16.70
N ASN A 194 10.79 -6.54 -15.49
CA ASN A 194 11.00 -5.25 -14.80
C ASN A 194 11.50 -5.48 -13.36
N SER A 195 12.70 -6.05 -13.24
CA SER A 195 13.28 -6.44 -11.95
C SER A 195 13.47 -5.28 -10.98
N GLY A 196 13.78 -4.07 -11.50
CA GLY A 196 13.90 -2.88 -10.67
C GLY A 196 12.59 -2.49 -9.99
N LEU A 197 11.48 -2.60 -10.71
CA LEU A 197 10.15 -2.42 -10.14
C LEU A 197 9.81 -3.56 -9.18
N ALA A 198 10.02 -4.81 -9.60
CA ALA A 198 9.70 -6.00 -8.82
C ALA A 198 10.36 -6.02 -7.44
N SER A 199 11.61 -5.54 -7.33
CA SER A 199 12.36 -5.51 -6.09
C SER A 199 11.75 -4.60 -5.02
N ARG A 200 10.88 -3.68 -5.41
CA ARG A 200 10.19 -2.75 -4.52
C ARG A 200 8.85 -3.28 -4.00
N PHE A 201 8.43 -4.46 -4.46
CA PHE A 201 7.13 -5.08 -4.13
C PHE A 201 7.32 -6.47 -3.52
N PRO A 202 7.85 -6.57 -2.30
CA PRO A 202 8.11 -7.88 -1.67
C PRO A 202 6.83 -8.58 -1.20
N ASN A 203 5.73 -7.83 -1.02
CA ASN A 203 4.48 -8.36 -0.50
C ASN A 203 3.56 -8.74 -1.66
N GLN A 204 3.29 -10.04 -1.82
CA GLN A 204 2.42 -10.55 -2.88
C GLN A 204 1.33 -11.42 -2.28
N ILE A 205 0.11 -11.26 -2.77
CA ILE A 205 -1.02 -12.08 -2.37
C ILE A 205 -1.88 -12.45 -3.58
N GLU A 206 -2.24 -13.71 -3.69
CA GLU A 206 -3.16 -14.20 -4.70
C GLU A 206 -4.58 -14.25 -4.16
N PHE A 207 -5.51 -13.68 -4.92
CA PHE A 207 -6.94 -13.73 -4.61
C PHE A 207 -7.54 -14.93 -5.31
N PRO A 208 -8.05 -15.91 -4.57
CA PRO A 208 -8.68 -17.09 -5.18
C PRO A 208 -10.01 -16.73 -5.83
N ASP A 209 -10.43 -17.54 -6.78
CA ASP A 209 -11.77 -17.44 -7.34
C ASP A 209 -12.81 -17.82 -6.29
N TYR A 210 -13.97 -17.19 -6.39
CA TYR A 210 -15.11 -17.56 -5.55
C TYR A 210 -15.72 -18.88 -5.94
#